data_9b75835718e4ae2482d7074a68e5006d
#
_entry.id   9b75835718e4ae2482d7074a68e5006d
#
_cell.length_a   1.000
_cell.length_b   1.000
_cell.length_c   1.000
_cell.angle_alpha   90.00
_cell.angle_beta   90.00
_cell.angle_gamma   90.00
#
_symmetry.space_group_name_H-M   'P 1'
#
loop_
_entity.id
_entity.type
_entity.pdbx_description
1 polymer ?
#
loop_
_entity_poly.entity_id
_entity_poly.type
_entity_poly.pdbx_seq_one_letter_code
_entity_poly.pdbx_strand_id
1 'polypeptide(L)'
;MAPPVKLPWELEEDILSRLPPHSLVRFRSISRKCNSLFNDKSFINNHLSRSRPQFILLTTSKIYSINIIDHDSIDPTIEVREIPSFSYIPNRETNYNHRTIVTTCDEFLLCNYRFVENKTALWNPWLRQVRWIEYGDKEFRVFGLGYDNTRPEKVYKILGYLFCHRKFLSDQKVGIYECASNLLRFINRPEDDDFPISEVAKISNVSLNGNIYWITWGRSETNEYYYIRMFDFSTEKFKPLCLLPCQKNPHINEIILAVYKGDRFSLLEQCGVTREIGIWVTKERISKNNGDGGREGVVWIKLMTLSTTNLPKLYSEHVYRASYFIYEKTLVMCRGDDETGVACIYIVREDQCKKIEIGPRIGKCCHCVYTPNLVSLPLFGG
;
A
#
# COMPACT_ATOMS: atom_id res chain seq x y z
N MET A 1 -28.49 -13.44 -44.12
CA MET A 1 -27.52 -13.36 -43.00
C MET A 1 -28.20 -13.86 -41.75
N ALA A 2 -27.69 -14.90 -41.12
CA ALA A 2 -28.19 -15.33 -39.82
C ALA A 2 -27.98 -14.22 -38.79
N PRO A 3 -28.93 -13.96 -37.86
CA PRO A 3 -28.75 -12.96 -36.83
C PRO A 3 -27.53 -13.34 -35.98
N PRO A 4 -26.73 -12.35 -35.53
CA PRO A 4 -25.57 -12.66 -34.69
C PRO A 4 -26.04 -13.39 -33.43
N VAL A 5 -25.45 -14.54 -33.16
CA VAL A 5 -25.70 -15.32 -31.94
C VAL A 5 -25.24 -14.47 -30.76
N LYS A 6 -26.21 -14.00 -29.97
CA LYS A 6 -25.94 -13.21 -28.80
C LYS A 6 -25.45 -14.13 -27.67
N LEU A 7 -24.31 -13.85 -27.09
CA LEU A 7 -23.82 -14.58 -25.93
C LEU A 7 -24.79 -14.43 -24.72
N PRO A 8 -24.99 -15.48 -23.92
CA PRO A 8 -25.62 -15.36 -22.61
C PRO A 8 -24.93 -14.32 -21.76
N TRP A 9 -25.72 -13.55 -21.00
CA TRP A 9 -25.19 -12.43 -20.22
C TRP A 9 -24.15 -12.86 -19.19
N GLU A 10 -24.33 -14.01 -18.59
CA GLU A 10 -23.40 -14.58 -17.60
C GLU A 10 -22.02 -14.82 -18.20
N LEU A 11 -21.95 -15.22 -19.46
CA LEU A 11 -20.67 -15.39 -20.18
C LEU A 11 -20.05 -14.03 -20.55
N GLU A 12 -20.87 -13.05 -20.96
CA GLU A 12 -20.39 -11.68 -21.21
C GLU A 12 -19.78 -11.10 -19.93
N GLU A 13 -20.43 -11.27 -18.78
CA GLU A 13 -19.96 -10.81 -17.47
C GLU A 13 -18.65 -11.51 -17.06
N ASP A 14 -18.55 -12.83 -17.23
CA ASP A 14 -17.33 -13.57 -16.92
C ASP A 14 -16.16 -13.12 -17.80
N ILE A 15 -16.37 -12.93 -19.09
CA ILE A 15 -15.35 -12.40 -20.01
C ILE A 15 -14.92 -10.99 -19.59
N LEU A 16 -15.88 -10.11 -19.32
CA LEU A 16 -15.60 -8.74 -18.89
C LEU A 16 -14.83 -8.70 -17.57
N SER A 17 -15.15 -9.58 -16.62
CA SER A 17 -14.47 -9.63 -15.32
C SER A 17 -12.98 -10.02 -15.41
N ARG A 18 -12.54 -10.55 -16.55
CA ARG A 18 -11.14 -10.92 -16.83
C ARG A 18 -10.36 -9.82 -17.55
N LEU A 19 -11.03 -8.77 -18.01
CA LEU A 19 -10.39 -7.69 -18.74
C LEU A 19 -9.64 -6.74 -17.78
N PRO A 20 -8.51 -6.17 -18.23
CA PRO A 20 -7.83 -5.15 -17.46
C PRO A 20 -8.73 -3.93 -17.20
N PRO A 21 -8.61 -3.24 -16.06
CA PRO A 21 -9.46 -2.10 -15.69
C PRO A 21 -9.47 -0.98 -16.74
N HIS A 22 -8.36 -0.73 -17.42
CA HIS A 22 -8.31 0.30 -18.46
C HIS A 22 -9.20 -0.01 -19.67
N SER A 23 -9.41 -1.29 -20.00
CA SER A 23 -10.33 -1.70 -21.05
C SER A 23 -11.77 -1.51 -20.58
N LEU A 24 -12.08 -1.90 -19.35
CA LEU A 24 -13.41 -1.75 -18.77
C LEU A 24 -13.83 -0.28 -18.66
N VAL A 25 -12.91 0.61 -18.30
CA VAL A 25 -13.17 2.06 -18.26
C VAL A 25 -13.58 2.59 -19.63
N ARG A 26 -13.01 2.09 -20.71
CA ARG A 26 -13.42 2.45 -22.08
C ARG A 26 -14.82 1.93 -22.40
N PHE A 27 -15.16 0.72 -21.97
CA PHE A 27 -16.50 0.15 -22.18
C PHE A 27 -17.60 0.88 -21.39
N ARG A 28 -17.30 1.56 -20.28
CA ARG A 28 -18.26 2.42 -19.58
C ARG A 28 -18.88 3.48 -20.46
N SER A 29 -18.11 4.07 -21.36
CA SER A 29 -18.56 5.14 -22.25
C SER A 29 -19.37 4.63 -23.45
N ILE A 30 -19.30 3.32 -23.76
CA ILE A 30 -19.93 2.74 -24.95
C ILE A 30 -21.35 2.24 -24.65
N SER A 31 -21.59 1.71 -23.44
CA SER A 31 -22.84 1.06 -23.12
C SER A 31 -23.32 1.38 -21.70
N ARG A 32 -24.60 1.81 -21.58
CA ARG A 32 -25.25 2.00 -20.27
C ARG A 32 -25.26 0.70 -19.46
N LYS A 33 -25.42 -0.44 -20.11
CA LYS A 33 -25.43 -1.77 -19.48
C LYS A 33 -24.06 -2.07 -18.87
N CYS A 34 -22.98 -1.85 -19.62
CA CYS A 34 -21.61 -2.00 -19.08
C CYS A 34 -21.33 -1.03 -17.92
N ASN A 35 -21.79 0.22 -18.04
CA ASN A 35 -21.60 1.18 -16.95
C ASN A 35 -22.33 0.74 -15.67
N SER A 36 -23.55 0.21 -15.77
CA SER A 36 -24.29 -0.33 -14.62
C SER A 36 -23.56 -1.53 -14.01
N LEU A 37 -23.13 -2.48 -14.84
CA LEU A 37 -22.36 -3.65 -14.40
C LEU A 37 -21.09 -3.28 -13.67
N PHE A 38 -20.30 -2.35 -14.21
CA PHE A 38 -19.02 -1.95 -13.61
C PHE A 38 -19.15 -1.10 -12.33
N ASN A 39 -20.38 -0.74 -11.96
CA ASN A 39 -20.71 -0.14 -10.68
C ASN A 39 -21.35 -1.15 -9.71
N ASP A 40 -21.63 -2.37 -10.18
CA ASP A 40 -22.16 -3.44 -9.33
C ASP A 40 -21.08 -3.98 -8.38
N LYS A 41 -21.42 -4.09 -7.09
CA LYS A 41 -20.48 -4.54 -6.05
C LYS A 41 -20.01 -5.98 -6.26
N SER A 42 -20.88 -6.85 -6.77
CA SER A 42 -20.55 -8.26 -7.04
C SER A 42 -19.53 -8.36 -8.17
N PHE A 43 -19.77 -7.62 -9.26
CA PHE A 43 -18.84 -7.55 -10.39
C PHE A 43 -17.47 -6.99 -9.96
N ILE A 44 -17.47 -5.88 -9.22
CA ILE A 44 -16.23 -5.25 -8.70
C ILE A 44 -15.43 -6.25 -7.85
N ASN A 45 -16.09 -6.94 -6.94
CA ASN A 45 -15.43 -7.94 -6.07
C ASN A 45 -14.89 -9.13 -6.88
N ASN A 46 -15.66 -9.62 -7.87
CA ASN A 46 -15.21 -10.70 -8.75
C ASN A 46 -14.01 -10.27 -9.60
N HIS A 47 -14.05 -9.07 -10.16
CA HIS A 47 -12.94 -8.51 -10.92
C HIS A 47 -11.70 -8.33 -10.03
N LEU A 48 -11.86 -7.79 -8.82
CA LEU A 48 -10.75 -7.58 -7.88
C LEU A 48 -10.10 -8.91 -7.46
N SER A 49 -10.90 -9.95 -7.21
CA SER A 49 -10.39 -11.29 -6.85
C SER A 49 -9.52 -11.92 -7.95
N ARG A 50 -9.72 -11.51 -9.21
CA ARG A 50 -8.94 -11.96 -10.38
C ARG A 50 -7.83 -11.01 -10.78
N SER A 51 -7.84 -9.78 -10.24
CA SER A 51 -6.83 -8.78 -10.54
C SER A 51 -5.49 -9.18 -9.93
N ARG A 52 -4.42 -8.97 -10.69
CA ARG A 52 -3.07 -9.24 -10.22
C ARG A 52 -2.44 -7.98 -9.64
N PRO A 53 -1.68 -8.09 -8.54
CA PRO A 53 -0.89 -6.98 -8.03
C PRO A 53 0.12 -6.49 -9.06
N GLN A 54 0.34 -5.19 -9.07
CA GLN A 54 1.34 -4.52 -9.87
C GLN A 54 2.02 -3.43 -9.04
N PHE A 55 3.06 -2.80 -9.56
CA PHE A 55 3.66 -1.67 -8.88
C PHE A 55 3.20 -0.36 -9.50
N ILE A 56 2.93 0.62 -8.66
CA ILE A 56 2.86 2.02 -9.03
C ILE A 56 4.17 2.68 -8.64
N LEU A 57 4.76 3.39 -9.58
CA LEU A 57 6.02 4.08 -9.42
C LEU A 57 5.81 5.58 -9.64
N LEU A 58 6.06 6.39 -8.62
CA LEU A 58 6.01 7.84 -8.68
C LEU A 58 7.41 8.40 -8.83
N THR A 59 7.63 9.14 -9.90
CA THR A 59 8.84 9.94 -10.10
C THR A 59 8.52 11.42 -9.87
N THR A 60 9.49 12.28 -10.01
CA THR A 60 9.29 13.73 -9.89
C THR A 60 8.28 14.29 -10.91
N SER A 61 8.20 13.70 -12.11
CA SER A 61 7.40 14.23 -13.22
C SER A 61 6.33 13.28 -13.73
N LYS A 62 6.52 11.97 -13.59
CA LYS A 62 5.70 10.93 -14.21
C LYS A 62 5.26 9.87 -13.23
N ILE A 63 4.24 9.15 -13.60
CA ILE A 63 3.71 8.02 -12.86
C ILE A 63 3.66 6.83 -13.80
N TYR A 64 4.13 5.68 -13.31
CA TYR A 64 4.16 4.44 -14.08
C TYR A 64 3.43 3.33 -13.35
N SER A 65 2.72 2.53 -14.10
CA SER A 65 2.24 1.21 -13.70
C SER A 65 3.16 0.15 -14.26
N ILE A 66 3.57 -0.80 -13.43
CA ILE A 66 4.47 -1.88 -13.82
C ILE A 66 3.75 -3.18 -13.55
N ASN A 67 3.43 -3.87 -14.63
CA ASN A 67 2.78 -5.17 -14.61
C ASN A 67 3.79 -6.26 -14.96
N ILE A 68 3.75 -7.39 -14.27
CA ILE A 68 4.56 -8.56 -14.58
C ILE A 68 3.75 -9.47 -15.49
N ILE A 69 4.29 -9.75 -16.67
CA ILE A 69 3.70 -10.64 -17.64
C ILE A 69 4.35 -12.02 -17.49
N ASP A 70 3.56 -13.07 -17.70
CA ASP A 70 4.03 -14.45 -17.69
C ASP A 70 4.77 -14.84 -16.41
N HIS A 71 4.09 -14.60 -15.26
CA HIS A 71 4.62 -14.95 -13.94
C HIS A 71 5.15 -16.39 -13.83
N ASP A 72 4.59 -17.32 -14.60
CA ASP A 72 4.94 -18.74 -14.57
C ASP A 72 6.05 -19.08 -15.55
N SER A 73 6.45 -18.15 -16.41
CA SER A 73 7.54 -18.32 -17.37
C SER A 73 8.90 -18.42 -16.66
N ILE A 74 9.82 -19.13 -17.28
CA ILE A 74 11.25 -19.15 -16.89
C ILE A 74 11.84 -17.74 -17.07
N ASP A 75 11.33 -16.97 -18.03
CA ASP A 75 11.78 -15.62 -18.34
C ASP A 75 10.62 -14.62 -18.29
N PRO A 76 10.15 -14.24 -17.08
CA PRO A 76 9.07 -13.28 -16.92
C PRO A 76 9.48 -11.91 -17.47
N THR A 77 8.55 -11.23 -18.12
CA THR A 77 8.73 -9.88 -18.65
C THR A 77 7.90 -8.87 -17.87
N ILE A 78 8.26 -7.59 -17.97
CA ILE A 78 7.50 -6.49 -17.39
C ILE A 78 6.89 -5.63 -18.48
N GLU A 79 5.69 -5.13 -18.20
CA GLU A 79 5.05 -4.11 -19.00
C GLU A 79 5.02 -2.81 -18.20
N VAL A 80 5.71 -1.78 -18.71
CA VAL A 80 5.76 -0.46 -18.09
C VAL A 80 4.83 0.47 -18.87
N ARG A 81 3.82 1.02 -18.20
CA ARG A 81 2.87 1.98 -18.78
C ARG A 81 2.91 3.29 -18.04
N GLU A 82 3.05 4.39 -18.75
CA GLU A 82 2.86 5.72 -18.17
C GLU A 82 1.37 5.93 -17.90
N ILE A 83 1.04 6.30 -16.65
CA ILE A 83 -0.31 6.67 -16.24
C ILE A 83 -0.42 8.19 -16.27
N PRO A 84 -1.53 8.75 -16.79
CA PRO A 84 -1.74 10.19 -16.75
C PRO A 84 -1.56 10.77 -15.36
N SER A 85 -0.64 11.70 -15.21
CA SER A 85 -0.41 12.39 -13.95
C SER A 85 -1.61 13.26 -13.60
N PHE A 86 -1.99 13.28 -12.35
CA PHE A 86 -2.90 14.29 -11.82
C PHE A 86 -2.06 15.51 -11.42
N SER A 87 -1.97 16.49 -12.31
CA SER A 87 -1.22 17.71 -12.01
C SER A 87 -2.15 18.74 -11.42
N TYR A 88 -1.86 19.16 -10.18
CA TYR A 88 -2.44 20.38 -9.62
C TYR A 88 -1.47 21.56 -9.71
N ILE A 89 -0.31 21.45 -10.33
CA ILE A 89 0.71 22.49 -10.22
C ILE A 89 0.60 23.46 -11.38
N PRO A 90 0.14 24.70 -11.16
CA PRO A 90 0.45 25.79 -12.07
C PRO A 90 1.94 26.07 -11.98
N ASN A 91 2.66 25.80 -13.05
CA ASN A 91 3.96 26.33 -13.47
C ASN A 91 4.89 26.93 -12.39
N ARG A 92 5.26 26.18 -11.36
CA ARG A 92 6.43 26.52 -10.56
C ARG A 92 7.42 25.36 -10.65
N GLU A 93 8.47 25.59 -11.41
CA GLU A 93 9.71 24.80 -11.40
C GLU A 93 10.38 24.92 -10.03
N THR A 94 9.83 24.27 -9.02
CA THR A 94 10.55 24.06 -7.79
C THR A 94 11.11 22.63 -7.82
N ASN A 95 12.42 22.52 -7.82
CA ASN A 95 13.20 21.26 -7.81
C ASN A 95 12.90 20.33 -6.62
N TYR A 96 11.82 20.54 -5.88
CA TYR A 96 11.50 19.88 -4.62
C TYR A 96 10.10 19.23 -4.58
N ASN A 97 9.46 18.98 -5.71
CA ASN A 97 8.16 18.31 -5.74
C ASN A 97 8.28 16.81 -5.43
N HIS A 98 8.66 16.48 -4.19
CA HIS A 98 8.66 15.10 -3.73
C HIS A 98 7.23 14.66 -3.40
N ARG A 99 6.62 13.96 -4.35
CA ARG A 99 5.41 13.19 -4.13
C ARG A 99 5.78 11.88 -3.44
N THR A 100 5.06 11.53 -2.40
CA THR A 100 5.24 10.24 -1.73
C THR A 100 3.90 9.52 -1.61
N ILE A 101 3.89 8.23 -1.89
CA ILE A 101 2.76 7.38 -1.55
C ILE A 101 2.87 7.10 -0.06
N VAL A 102 1.79 7.38 0.67
CA VAL A 102 1.72 7.16 2.11
C VAL A 102 1.25 5.74 2.39
N THR A 103 0.14 5.35 1.76
CA THR A 103 -0.47 4.03 1.90
C THR A 103 -1.45 3.76 0.78
N THR A 104 -1.87 2.51 0.66
CA THR A 104 -3.00 2.08 -0.16
C THR A 104 -4.11 1.58 0.74
N CYS A 105 -5.37 1.92 0.47
CA CYS A 105 -6.53 1.40 1.19
C CYS A 105 -7.67 1.20 0.20
N ASP A 106 -8.29 0.01 0.20
CA ASP A 106 -9.32 -0.36 -0.78
C ASP A 106 -8.92 -0.01 -2.22
N GLU A 107 -7.63 -0.18 -2.51
CA GLU A 107 -7.05 0.12 -3.83
C GLU A 107 -7.08 1.62 -4.20
N PHE A 108 -7.27 2.51 -3.23
CA PHE A 108 -6.97 3.93 -3.37
C PHE A 108 -5.54 4.22 -2.94
N LEU A 109 -4.91 5.14 -3.63
CA LEU A 109 -3.60 5.65 -3.27
C LEU A 109 -3.76 6.94 -2.48
N LEU A 110 -3.19 6.99 -1.30
CA LEU A 110 -3.04 8.21 -0.51
C LEU A 110 -1.66 8.78 -0.78
N CYS A 111 -1.62 9.91 -1.47
CA CYS A 111 -0.39 10.57 -1.89
C CYS A 111 -0.21 11.89 -1.14
N ASN A 112 0.96 12.07 -0.53
CA ASN A 112 1.31 13.31 0.14
C ASN A 112 2.24 14.15 -0.74
N TYR A 113 2.04 15.47 -0.73
CA TYR A 113 2.93 16.43 -1.37
C TYR A 113 3.77 17.11 -0.30
N ARG A 114 5.01 16.65 -0.13
CA ARG A 114 5.95 17.29 0.77
C ARG A 114 6.35 18.66 0.20
N PHE A 115 6.35 19.69 1.05
CA PHE A 115 6.93 21.03 0.84
C PHE A 115 6.15 22.08 0.06
N VAL A 116 5.06 21.79 -0.62
CA VAL A 116 4.42 22.85 -1.42
C VAL A 116 3.13 23.39 -0.79
N GLU A 117 2.33 22.54 -0.20
CA GLU A 117 1.05 22.91 0.41
C GLU A 117 0.61 21.75 1.30
N ASN A 118 -0.10 22.03 2.41
CA ASN A 118 -0.70 21.02 3.31
C ASN A 118 -1.81 20.22 2.62
N LYS A 119 -1.49 19.61 1.48
CA LYS A 119 -2.45 18.90 0.62
C LYS A 119 -2.08 17.44 0.47
N THR A 120 -3.11 16.62 0.46
CA THR A 120 -3.02 15.19 0.21
C THR A 120 -3.98 14.83 -0.91
N ALA A 121 -3.57 13.93 -1.80
CA ALA A 121 -4.43 13.41 -2.84
C ALA A 121 -4.88 12.00 -2.50
N LEU A 122 -6.18 11.77 -2.51
CA LEU A 122 -6.76 10.45 -2.62
C LEU A 122 -7.02 10.15 -4.09
N TRP A 123 -6.47 9.06 -4.60
CA TRP A 123 -6.39 8.84 -6.04
C TRP A 123 -6.69 7.39 -6.43
N ASN A 124 -7.54 7.23 -7.46
CA ASN A 124 -7.68 5.97 -8.18
C ASN A 124 -7.08 6.16 -9.59
N PRO A 125 -5.90 5.55 -9.86
CA PRO A 125 -5.19 5.75 -11.13
C PRO A 125 -5.98 5.24 -12.34
N TRP A 126 -6.73 4.17 -12.20
CA TRP A 126 -7.44 3.53 -13.31
C TRP A 126 -8.70 4.28 -13.72
N LEU A 127 -9.44 4.80 -12.75
CA LEU A 127 -10.61 5.63 -13.02
C LEU A 127 -10.23 7.10 -13.29
N ARG A 128 -8.96 7.46 -13.16
CA ARG A 128 -8.46 8.83 -13.27
C ARG A 128 -9.19 9.80 -12.32
N GLN A 129 -9.62 9.28 -11.19
CA GLN A 129 -10.30 10.07 -10.17
C GLN A 129 -9.29 10.52 -9.13
N VAL A 130 -9.29 11.79 -8.83
CA VAL A 130 -8.47 12.37 -7.77
C VAL A 130 -9.32 13.28 -6.90
N ARG A 131 -9.11 13.18 -5.60
CA ARG A 131 -9.68 14.11 -4.62
C ARG A 131 -8.55 14.75 -3.84
N TRP A 132 -8.53 16.08 -3.87
CA TRP A 132 -7.63 16.87 -3.06
C TRP A 132 -8.20 17.12 -1.69
N ILE A 133 -7.39 16.97 -0.67
CA ILE A 133 -7.73 17.17 0.73
C ILE A 133 -6.79 18.25 1.27
N GLU A 134 -7.38 19.30 1.83
CA GLU A 134 -6.67 20.43 2.40
C GLU A 134 -6.95 20.47 3.91
N TYR A 135 -5.90 20.72 4.70
CA TYR A 135 -6.00 20.74 6.16
C TYR A 135 -5.98 22.16 6.76
N GLY A 136 -6.24 23.17 5.92
CA GLY A 136 -6.13 24.57 6.28
C GLY A 136 -4.69 24.98 6.59
N ASP A 137 -4.50 25.92 7.50
CA ASP A 137 -3.18 26.45 7.87
C ASP A 137 -2.38 25.49 8.79
N LYS A 138 -2.89 24.30 9.05
CA LYS A 138 -2.24 23.34 9.97
C LYS A 138 -1.30 22.44 9.19
N GLU A 139 -0.03 22.36 9.60
CA GLU A 139 0.90 21.35 9.09
C GLU A 139 0.49 19.96 9.56
N PHE A 140 -0.45 19.37 8.88
CA PHE A 140 -0.93 18.01 9.15
C PHE A 140 -0.16 17.00 8.33
N ARG A 141 0.58 16.13 9.00
CA ARG A 141 1.34 15.05 8.36
C ARG A 141 0.53 13.77 8.37
N VAL A 142 0.20 13.33 7.19
CA VAL A 142 -0.60 12.13 6.96
C VAL A 142 0.24 10.90 7.23
N PHE A 143 -0.35 9.95 7.96
CA PHE A 143 0.23 8.65 8.25
C PHE A 143 -0.44 7.52 7.46
N GLY A 144 -1.77 7.53 7.34
CA GLY A 144 -2.46 6.48 6.61
C GLY A 144 -3.96 6.72 6.45
N LEU A 145 -4.58 5.83 5.69
CA LEU A 145 -5.99 5.83 5.31
C LEU A 145 -6.67 4.56 5.80
N GLY A 146 -7.87 4.69 6.35
CA GLY A 146 -8.73 3.58 6.69
C GLY A 146 -10.18 4.01 6.72
N TYR A 147 -11.05 3.19 7.27
CA TYR A 147 -12.47 3.49 7.40
C TYR A 147 -13.11 2.77 8.57
N ASP A 148 -14.24 3.32 9.04
CA ASP A 148 -15.09 2.67 10.03
C ASP A 148 -15.76 1.44 9.41
N ASN A 149 -15.30 0.26 9.79
CA ASN A 149 -15.77 -1.01 9.25
C ASN A 149 -17.02 -1.58 9.95
N THR A 150 -17.55 -0.87 10.95
CA THR A 150 -18.80 -1.24 11.63
C THR A 150 -20.03 -0.72 10.91
N ARG A 151 -19.85 0.24 10.00
CA ARG A 151 -20.94 0.86 9.24
C ARG A 151 -21.15 0.11 7.91
N PRO A 152 -22.41 0.06 7.41
CA PRO A 152 -22.69 -0.56 6.10
C PRO A 152 -22.03 0.21 4.94
N GLU A 153 -21.88 1.53 5.08
CA GLU A 153 -21.16 2.38 4.15
C GLU A 153 -19.79 2.75 4.71
N LYS A 154 -18.77 2.65 3.88
CA LYS A 154 -17.39 2.97 4.29
C LYS A 154 -17.23 4.47 4.47
N VAL A 155 -17.03 4.91 5.69
CA VAL A 155 -16.66 6.28 6.02
C VAL A 155 -15.14 6.36 6.13
N TYR A 156 -14.48 6.86 5.08
CA TYR A 156 -13.03 6.95 5.04
C TYR A 156 -12.50 8.04 5.97
N LYS A 157 -11.42 7.72 6.66
CA LYS A 157 -10.74 8.57 7.61
C LYS A 157 -9.23 8.55 7.36
N ILE A 158 -8.58 9.68 7.51
CA ILE A 158 -7.12 9.81 7.40
C ILE A 158 -6.56 10.03 8.80
N LEU A 159 -5.64 9.17 9.18
CA LEU A 159 -4.84 9.31 10.41
C LEU A 159 -3.58 10.11 10.09
N GLY A 160 -3.24 11.04 10.97
CA GLY A 160 -2.03 11.82 10.87
C GLY A 160 -1.70 12.53 12.18
N TYR A 161 -0.77 13.46 12.13
CA TYR A 161 -0.37 14.24 13.29
C TYR A 161 -0.03 15.68 12.90
N LEU A 162 -0.21 16.60 13.86
CA LEU A 162 0.27 17.97 13.71
C LEU A 162 1.77 18.01 13.86
N PHE A 163 2.42 18.53 12.86
CA PHE A 163 3.84 18.82 12.95
C PHE A 163 4.04 20.18 13.63
N CYS A 164 4.83 20.19 14.69
CA CYS A 164 5.21 21.41 15.39
C CYS A 164 6.72 21.54 15.45
N HIS A 165 7.28 22.56 14.80
CA HIS A 165 8.70 22.81 14.75
C HIS A 165 9.38 23.05 16.12
N ARG A 166 8.59 23.41 17.14
CA ARG A 166 9.09 23.88 18.45
C ARG A 166 8.80 22.95 19.62
N LYS A 167 8.14 21.81 19.38
CA LYS A 167 7.74 20.89 20.45
C LYS A 167 8.48 19.59 20.37
N PHE A 168 8.76 18.99 21.54
CA PHE A 168 9.25 17.63 21.63
C PHE A 168 8.27 16.67 20.96
N LEU A 169 8.77 15.56 20.47
CA LEU A 169 7.98 14.54 19.75
C LEU A 169 6.80 13.99 20.57
N SER A 170 6.92 14.01 21.90
CA SER A 170 5.86 13.63 22.84
C SER A 170 4.61 14.50 22.78
N ASP A 171 4.75 15.76 22.35
CA ASP A 171 3.63 16.73 22.37
C ASP A 171 2.87 16.80 21.03
N GLN A 172 3.18 15.93 20.09
CA GLN A 172 2.50 15.90 18.80
C GLN A 172 1.07 15.40 18.96
N LYS A 173 0.11 16.22 18.53
CA LYS A 173 -1.31 15.85 18.55
C LYS A 173 -1.62 14.92 17.39
N VAL A 174 -2.21 13.77 17.69
CA VAL A 174 -2.77 12.88 16.68
C VAL A 174 -4.09 13.45 16.18
N GLY A 175 -4.28 13.45 14.87
CA GLY A 175 -5.50 13.93 14.25
C GLY A 175 -6.13 12.88 13.34
N ILE A 176 -7.44 12.96 13.24
CA ILE A 176 -8.26 12.19 12.32
C ILE A 176 -9.00 13.17 11.44
N TYR A 177 -8.79 13.06 10.14
CA TYR A 177 -9.58 13.76 9.15
C TYR A 177 -10.65 12.82 8.60
N GLU A 178 -11.92 13.18 8.79
CA GLU A 178 -13.04 12.42 8.24
C GLU A 178 -13.38 12.94 6.84
N CYS A 179 -13.27 12.08 5.86
CA CYS A 179 -13.44 12.47 4.46
C CYS A 179 -14.88 12.88 4.13
N ALA A 180 -15.89 12.30 4.78
CA ALA A 180 -17.29 12.59 4.51
C ALA A 180 -17.72 13.98 4.99
N SER A 181 -17.21 14.43 6.12
CA SER A 181 -17.56 15.72 6.74
C SER A 181 -16.54 16.83 6.46
N ASN A 182 -15.40 16.51 5.84
CA ASN A 182 -14.24 17.39 5.68
C ASN A 182 -13.72 17.97 7.02
N LEU A 183 -13.86 17.22 8.11
CA LEU A 183 -13.53 17.69 9.45
C LEU A 183 -12.25 17.08 9.98
N LEU A 184 -11.30 17.90 10.39
CA LEU A 184 -10.09 17.50 11.12
C LEU A 184 -10.31 17.69 12.62
N ARG A 185 -10.21 16.61 13.37
CA ARG A 185 -10.27 16.61 14.84
C ARG A 185 -9.07 15.93 15.45
N PHE A 186 -8.77 16.22 16.69
CA PHE A 186 -7.64 15.66 17.42
C PHE A 186 -8.13 14.67 18.46
N ILE A 187 -7.36 13.60 18.64
CA ILE A 187 -7.62 12.59 19.67
C ILE A 187 -6.53 12.64 20.73
N ASN A 188 -6.90 12.30 21.96
CA ASN A 188 -5.94 12.16 23.04
C ASN A 188 -5.17 10.86 22.87
N ARG A 189 -3.85 10.93 23.02
CA ARG A 189 -3.01 9.75 23.10
C ARG A 189 -3.15 9.11 24.49
N PRO A 190 -3.09 7.79 24.60
CA PRO A 190 -2.87 7.15 25.89
C PRO A 190 -1.56 7.66 26.52
N GLU A 191 -1.55 7.92 27.81
CA GLU A 191 -0.36 8.43 28.52
C GLU A 191 0.82 7.45 28.47
N ASP A 192 0.51 6.14 28.37
CA ASP A 192 1.51 5.05 28.26
C ASP A 192 2.02 4.82 26.83
N ASP A 193 1.68 5.69 25.87
CA ASP A 193 2.07 5.54 24.48
C ASP A 193 3.40 6.25 24.20
N ASP A 194 4.51 5.61 24.55
CA ASP A 194 5.88 6.09 24.36
C ASP A 194 6.32 6.16 22.88
N PHE A 195 5.45 5.77 21.95
CA PHE A 195 5.82 5.73 20.55
C PHE A 195 5.86 7.12 19.90
N PRO A 196 7.03 7.63 19.52
CA PRO A 196 7.13 8.92 18.85
C PRO A 196 6.57 8.83 17.42
N ILE A 197 5.45 9.49 17.18
CA ILE A 197 4.75 9.52 15.88
C ILE A 197 5.67 9.96 14.74
N SER A 198 6.71 10.74 15.01
CA SER A 198 7.68 11.16 14.00
C SER A 198 8.50 10.02 13.39
N GLU A 199 8.73 8.93 14.13
CA GLU A 199 9.39 7.74 13.59
C GLU A 199 8.45 6.91 12.73
N VAL A 200 7.15 6.96 13.02
CA VAL A 200 6.11 6.30 12.24
C VAL A 200 6.10 6.77 10.77
N ALA A 201 6.47 8.02 10.53
CA ALA A 201 6.58 8.54 9.16
C ALA A 201 7.68 7.87 8.31
N LYS A 202 8.63 7.18 8.94
CA LYS A 202 9.68 6.40 8.27
C LYS A 202 9.30 4.93 8.11
N ILE A 203 8.23 4.48 8.75
CA ILE A 203 7.81 3.08 8.80
C ILE A 203 6.78 2.85 7.69
N SER A 204 6.96 1.76 6.96
CA SER A 204 5.95 1.26 6.02
C SER A 204 4.71 0.82 6.79
N ASN A 205 3.56 1.36 6.44
CA ASN A 205 2.28 0.91 6.95
C ASN A 205 1.49 0.19 5.86
N VAL A 206 0.58 -0.67 6.29
CA VAL A 206 -0.36 -1.36 5.40
C VAL A 206 -1.78 -1.16 5.91
N SER A 207 -2.72 -1.00 4.98
CA SER A 207 -4.14 -0.98 5.30
C SER A 207 -4.77 -2.33 5.01
N LEU A 208 -5.55 -2.83 5.94
CA LEU A 208 -6.27 -4.08 5.81
C LEU A 208 -7.59 -4.01 6.60
N ASN A 209 -8.69 -4.39 5.97
CA ASN A 209 -10.03 -4.38 6.59
C ASN A 209 -10.42 -3.02 7.21
N GLY A 210 -10.00 -1.92 6.61
CA GLY A 210 -10.28 -0.56 7.07
C GLY A 210 -9.37 -0.05 8.17
N ASN A 211 -8.46 -0.86 8.71
CA ASN A 211 -7.51 -0.46 9.74
C ASN A 211 -6.09 -0.31 9.17
N ILE A 212 -5.23 0.42 9.88
CA ILE A 212 -3.83 0.59 9.51
C ILE A 212 -2.96 -0.22 10.47
N TYR A 213 -1.94 -0.87 9.90
CA TYR A 213 -0.99 -1.71 10.63
C TYR A 213 0.44 -1.32 10.29
N TRP A 214 1.33 -1.38 11.28
CA TRP A 214 2.76 -1.12 11.10
C TRP A 214 3.58 -1.90 12.11
N ILE A 215 4.84 -2.10 11.79
CA ILE A 215 5.81 -2.72 12.69
C ILE A 215 6.36 -1.64 13.62
N THR A 216 6.41 -1.95 14.90
CA THR A 216 7.06 -1.13 15.92
C THR A 216 7.85 -2.02 16.86
N TRP A 217 8.62 -1.40 17.73
CA TRP A 217 9.41 -2.12 18.73
C TRP A 217 8.97 -1.72 20.13
N GLY A 218 9.15 -2.64 21.06
CA GLY A 218 8.96 -2.45 22.48
C GLY A 218 10.20 -2.92 23.22
N ARG A 219 10.37 -2.45 24.43
CA ARG A 219 11.47 -2.81 25.31
C ARG A 219 10.92 -3.43 26.59
N SER A 220 11.41 -4.62 26.93
CA SER A 220 11.30 -5.19 28.28
C SER A 220 12.59 -4.91 29.04
N GLU A 221 12.62 -5.25 30.33
CA GLU A 221 13.82 -5.06 31.16
C GLU A 221 15.09 -5.70 30.58
N THR A 222 14.94 -6.79 29.85
CA THR A 222 16.05 -7.60 29.33
C THR A 222 16.19 -7.61 27.80
N ASN A 223 15.11 -7.35 27.06
CA ASN A 223 15.10 -7.55 25.60
C ASN A 223 14.25 -6.50 24.87
N GLU A 224 14.67 -6.15 23.68
CA GLU A 224 13.86 -5.47 22.70
C GLU A 224 13.09 -6.49 21.86
N TYR A 225 11.85 -6.19 21.53
CA TYR A 225 10.99 -7.06 20.73
C TYR A 225 10.22 -6.26 19.70
N TYR A 226 9.91 -6.90 18.57
CA TYR A 226 9.14 -6.30 17.49
C TYR A 226 7.73 -6.87 17.47
N TYR A 227 6.76 -6.00 17.20
CA TYR A 227 5.37 -6.39 17.11
C TYR A 227 4.63 -5.52 16.08
N ILE A 228 3.49 -6.03 15.62
CA ILE A 228 2.57 -5.25 14.80
C ILE A 228 1.66 -4.47 15.73
N ARG A 229 1.59 -3.18 15.47
CA ARG A 229 0.63 -2.26 16.05
C ARG A 229 -0.41 -1.87 15.02
N MET A 230 -1.62 -1.57 15.46
CA MET A 230 -2.71 -1.13 14.60
C MET A 230 -3.37 0.13 15.14
N PHE A 231 -4.02 0.86 14.24
CA PHE A 231 -5.01 1.87 14.58
C PHE A 231 -6.36 1.41 14.05
N ASP A 232 -7.31 1.25 14.95
CA ASP A 232 -8.68 0.82 14.68
C ASP A 232 -9.54 2.07 14.45
N PHE A 233 -9.96 2.29 13.20
CA PHE A 233 -10.76 3.47 12.83
C PHE A 233 -12.21 3.43 13.32
N SER A 234 -12.71 2.28 13.75
CA SER A 234 -14.06 2.15 14.30
C SER A 234 -14.10 2.59 15.76
N THR A 235 -13.09 2.19 16.54
CA THR A 235 -12.96 2.57 17.95
C THR A 235 -12.04 3.77 18.17
N GLU A 236 -11.27 4.15 17.13
CA GLU A 236 -10.28 5.23 17.11
C GLU A 236 -9.19 5.07 18.18
N LYS A 237 -8.75 3.84 18.34
CA LYS A 237 -7.75 3.46 19.34
C LYS A 237 -6.53 2.78 18.71
N PHE A 238 -5.38 3.06 19.31
CA PHE A 238 -4.16 2.30 19.06
C PHE A 238 -4.20 0.99 19.84
N LYS A 239 -3.86 -0.12 19.19
CA LYS A 239 -3.86 -1.45 19.80
C LYS A 239 -2.61 -2.22 19.35
N PRO A 240 -1.95 -3.00 20.22
CA PRO A 240 -1.01 -4.02 19.80
C PRO A 240 -1.78 -5.18 19.15
N LEU A 241 -1.21 -5.81 18.12
CA LEU A 241 -1.84 -6.96 17.46
C LEU A 241 -1.12 -8.25 17.81
N CYS A 242 0.15 -8.39 17.44
CA CYS A 242 0.92 -9.61 17.64
C CYS A 242 2.42 -9.39 17.60
N LEU A 243 3.18 -10.27 18.21
CA LEU A 243 4.64 -10.32 18.07
C LEU A 243 5.02 -10.79 16.66
N LEU A 244 6.18 -10.35 16.20
CA LEU A 244 6.74 -10.85 14.94
C LEU A 244 7.36 -12.26 15.14
N PRO A 245 7.36 -13.10 14.10
CA PRO A 245 7.97 -14.42 14.15
C PRO A 245 9.51 -14.37 14.16
N CYS A 246 10.08 -13.25 13.74
CA CYS A 246 11.52 -13.00 13.65
C CYS A 246 11.92 -12.00 14.75
N GLN A 247 12.69 -12.47 15.73
CA GLN A 247 13.13 -11.66 16.88
C GLN A 247 14.66 -11.48 16.93
N LYS A 248 15.39 -11.95 15.90
CA LYS A 248 16.84 -11.96 15.89
C LYS A 248 17.39 -10.64 15.33
N ASN A 249 18.17 -9.93 16.19
CA ASN A 249 18.94 -8.74 15.83
C ASN A 249 18.25 -7.69 14.94
N PRO A 250 17.28 -7.01 15.49
CA PRO A 250 16.44 -6.05 14.75
C PRO A 250 17.21 -4.89 14.11
N HIS A 251 18.38 -4.52 14.67
CA HIS A 251 19.20 -3.44 14.11
C HIS A 251 20.00 -3.83 12.86
N ILE A 252 20.04 -5.12 12.52
CA ILE A 252 20.82 -5.64 11.40
C ILE A 252 19.91 -6.09 10.25
N ASN A 253 18.67 -6.47 10.56
CA ASN A 253 17.73 -7.04 9.60
C ASN A 253 16.73 -5.99 9.09
N GLU A 254 16.45 -5.98 7.80
CA GLU A 254 15.36 -5.22 7.23
C GLU A 254 14.08 -6.06 7.29
N ILE A 255 13.00 -5.45 7.81
CA ILE A 255 11.71 -6.11 7.97
C ILE A 255 10.64 -5.28 7.27
N ILE A 256 9.87 -5.91 6.40
CA ILE A 256 8.84 -5.26 5.60
C ILE A 256 7.51 -6.02 5.75
N LEU A 257 6.47 -5.30 6.16
CA LEU A 257 5.11 -5.81 6.25
C LEU A 257 4.36 -5.55 4.94
N ALA A 258 3.60 -6.54 4.46
CA ALA A 258 2.73 -6.39 3.30
C ALA A 258 1.41 -7.16 3.50
N VAL A 259 0.41 -6.87 2.65
CA VAL A 259 -0.83 -7.65 2.60
C VAL A 259 -0.62 -8.87 1.71
N TYR A 260 -1.08 -10.03 2.17
CA TYR A 260 -1.02 -11.30 1.46
C TYR A 260 -2.43 -11.80 1.14
N LYS A 261 -2.70 -12.08 -0.13
CA LYS A 261 -4.01 -12.57 -0.63
C LYS A 261 -5.21 -11.72 -0.21
N GLY A 262 -4.99 -10.43 0.08
CA GLY A 262 -6.05 -9.47 0.40
C GLY A 262 -6.63 -9.57 1.82
N ASP A 263 -6.33 -10.60 2.58
CA ASP A 263 -6.93 -10.84 3.90
C ASP A 263 -5.96 -11.28 5.01
N ARG A 264 -4.67 -11.39 4.70
CA ARG A 264 -3.59 -11.84 5.59
C ARG A 264 -2.40 -10.91 5.53
N PHE A 265 -1.47 -11.08 6.46
CA PHE A 265 -0.17 -10.43 6.38
C PHE A 265 0.88 -11.36 5.81
N SER A 266 1.82 -10.77 5.09
CA SER A 266 3.14 -11.34 4.86
C SER A 266 4.20 -10.44 5.48
N LEU A 267 5.27 -11.06 5.95
CA LEU A 267 6.42 -10.41 6.51
C LEU A 267 7.66 -10.89 5.75
N LEU A 268 8.40 -9.96 5.20
CA LEU A 268 9.70 -10.20 4.61
C LEU A 268 10.76 -9.77 5.60
N GLU A 269 11.69 -10.66 5.93
CA GLU A 269 12.87 -10.39 6.73
C GLU A 269 14.11 -10.68 5.91
N GLN A 270 15.02 -9.72 5.79
CA GLN A 270 16.33 -9.95 5.20
C GLN A 270 17.41 -9.85 6.25
N CYS A 271 18.24 -10.89 6.35
CA CYS A 271 19.44 -10.87 7.18
C CYS A 271 20.47 -9.89 6.61
N GLY A 272 20.89 -8.90 7.38
CA GLY A 272 21.85 -7.90 6.94
C GLY A 272 23.25 -8.46 6.65
N VAL A 273 23.58 -9.64 7.20
CA VAL A 273 24.89 -10.30 7.03
C VAL A 273 24.86 -11.25 5.83
N THR A 274 23.95 -12.22 5.84
CA THR A 274 23.89 -13.27 4.80
C THR A 274 23.09 -12.88 3.58
N ARG A 275 22.29 -11.81 3.66
CA ARG A 275 21.30 -11.38 2.67
C ARG A 275 20.16 -12.40 2.41
N GLU A 276 20.14 -13.49 3.14
CA GLU A 276 19.03 -14.44 3.07
C GLU A 276 17.70 -13.74 3.39
N ILE A 277 16.67 -14.05 2.61
CA ILE A 277 15.32 -13.53 2.82
C ILE A 277 14.44 -14.65 3.36
N GLY A 278 13.89 -14.44 4.56
CA GLY A 278 12.81 -15.23 5.11
C GLY A 278 11.45 -14.58 4.83
N ILE A 279 10.48 -15.38 4.42
CA ILE A 279 9.10 -14.90 4.21
C ILE A 279 8.16 -15.69 5.10
N TRP A 280 7.39 -14.93 5.88
CA TRP A 280 6.40 -15.43 6.80
C TRP A 280 5.01 -14.96 6.36
N VAL A 281 3.98 -15.75 6.61
CA VAL A 281 2.58 -15.38 6.36
C VAL A 281 1.72 -15.75 7.56
N THR A 282 0.65 -14.99 7.80
CA THR A 282 -0.31 -15.37 8.84
C THR A 282 -1.13 -16.57 8.39
N LYS A 283 -1.31 -17.55 9.29
CA LYS A 283 -2.06 -18.78 9.01
C LYS A 283 -3.51 -18.46 8.71
N GLU A 284 -4.13 -17.68 9.59
CA GLU A 284 -5.53 -17.31 9.50
C GLU A 284 -5.70 -15.91 8.88
N ARG A 285 -6.90 -15.63 8.41
CA ARG A 285 -7.30 -14.29 7.94
C ARG A 285 -7.29 -13.33 9.12
N ILE A 286 -6.84 -12.11 8.87
CA ILE A 286 -6.93 -11.05 9.88
C ILE A 286 -8.39 -10.61 9.95
N SER A 287 -9.05 -10.94 11.03
CA SER A 287 -10.45 -10.57 11.24
C SER A 287 -10.56 -9.13 11.75
N LYS A 288 -11.74 -8.54 11.57
CA LYS A 288 -12.05 -7.20 12.08
C LYS A 288 -11.94 -7.11 13.62
N ASN A 289 -12.10 -8.22 14.32
CA ASN A 289 -12.18 -8.29 15.79
C ASN A 289 -10.89 -8.76 16.47
N ASN A 290 -9.79 -9.00 15.74
CA ASN A 290 -8.54 -9.50 16.34
C ASN A 290 -7.90 -8.54 17.37
N GLY A 291 -8.46 -7.37 17.59
CA GLY A 291 -7.99 -6.40 18.59
C GLY A 291 -8.71 -6.45 19.95
N ASP A 292 -9.78 -7.22 20.10
CA ASP A 292 -10.56 -7.30 21.36
C ASP A 292 -10.18 -8.53 22.19
N GLY A 293 -9.02 -8.46 22.90
CA GLY A 293 -8.78 -9.25 24.11
C GLY A 293 -8.61 -10.77 23.98
N GLY A 294 -8.74 -11.34 22.82
CA GLY A 294 -8.45 -12.75 22.60
C GLY A 294 -6.95 -12.98 22.43
N ARG A 295 -6.30 -13.55 23.45
CA ARG A 295 -4.89 -13.99 23.43
C ARG A 295 -4.61 -15.17 22.48
N GLU A 296 -5.52 -15.54 21.61
CA GLU A 296 -5.23 -16.44 20.50
C GLU A 296 -4.47 -15.63 19.44
N GLY A 297 -3.17 -15.56 19.66
CA GLY A 297 -2.26 -14.73 18.91
C GLY A 297 -2.27 -15.10 17.43
N VAL A 298 -2.08 -14.12 16.59
CA VAL A 298 -1.82 -14.30 15.16
C VAL A 298 -0.70 -15.34 14.99
N VAL A 299 -1.01 -16.45 14.34
CA VAL A 299 -0.05 -17.53 14.09
C VAL A 299 0.64 -17.28 12.77
N TRP A 300 1.97 -17.22 12.82
CA TRP A 300 2.81 -17.08 11.64
C TRP A 300 3.31 -18.43 11.15
N ILE A 301 3.37 -18.59 9.83
CA ILE A 301 3.95 -19.76 9.16
C ILE A 301 5.07 -19.25 8.26
N LYS A 302 6.22 -19.89 8.35
CA LYS A 302 7.31 -19.62 7.40
C LYS A 302 6.93 -20.20 6.04
N LEU A 303 6.75 -19.34 5.05
CA LEU A 303 6.32 -19.72 3.71
C LEU A 303 7.52 -20.21 2.87
N MET A 304 8.61 -19.45 2.90
CA MET A 304 9.84 -19.78 2.14
C MET A 304 11.06 -19.08 2.73
N THR A 305 12.22 -19.59 2.35
CA THR A 305 13.53 -18.98 2.56
C THR A 305 14.23 -18.91 1.21
N LEU A 306 14.80 -17.74 0.90
CA LEU A 306 15.47 -17.47 -0.37
C LEU A 306 16.93 -17.11 -0.07
N SER A 307 17.84 -17.90 -0.62
CA SER A 307 19.28 -17.73 -0.44
C SER A 307 19.94 -17.77 -1.83
N THR A 308 20.14 -16.62 -2.42
CA THR A 308 20.83 -16.49 -3.71
C THR A 308 21.82 -15.33 -3.65
N THR A 309 22.91 -15.47 -4.39
CA THR A 309 24.03 -14.50 -4.38
C THR A 309 23.64 -13.12 -4.93
N ASN A 310 22.59 -13.05 -5.74
CA ASN A 310 22.17 -11.83 -6.46
C ASN A 310 20.99 -11.09 -5.79
N LEU A 311 20.67 -11.41 -4.54
CA LEU A 311 19.65 -10.67 -3.81
C LEU A 311 20.11 -9.23 -3.52
N PRO A 312 19.23 -8.23 -3.77
CA PRO A 312 19.54 -6.85 -3.43
C PRO A 312 19.66 -6.69 -1.92
N LYS A 313 20.47 -5.73 -1.47
CA LYS A 313 20.50 -5.32 -0.07
C LYS A 313 19.29 -4.45 0.22
N LEU A 314 18.32 -4.90 1.03
CA LEU A 314 17.06 -4.18 1.26
C LEU A 314 17.24 -2.93 2.13
N TYR A 315 18.16 -2.96 3.08
CA TYR A 315 18.50 -1.79 3.87
C TYR A 315 19.38 -0.82 3.08
N SER A 316 18.92 0.42 2.97
CA SER A 316 19.71 1.54 2.45
C SER A 316 19.19 2.85 3.02
N GLU A 317 20.08 3.72 3.49
CA GLU A 317 19.72 5.04 3.99
C GLU A 317 19.24 6.00 2.88
N HIS A 318 19.57 5.70 1.64
CA HIS A 318 19.39 6.60 0.49
C HIS A 318 18.30 6.19 -0.48
N VAL A 319 17.74 4.99 -0.33
CA VAL A 319 16.75 4.42 -1.25
C VAL A 319 15.43 4.16 -0.51
N TYR A 320 14.31 4.37 -1.17
CA TYR A 320 13.01 4.02 -0.63
C TYR A 320 12.96 2.52 -0.32
N ARG A 321 12.29 2.16 0.79
CA ARG A 321 12.08 0.76 1.17
C ARG A 321 11.49 -0.04 0.02
N ALA A 322 11.88 -1.30 -0.07
CA ALA A 322 11.32 -2.20 -1.07
C ALA A 322 9.81 -2.37 -0.86
N SER A 323 9.07 -2.43 -1.96
CA SER A 323 7.69 -2.91 -1.99
C SER A 323 7.69 -4.29 -2.61
N TYR A 324 6.87 -5.20 -2.09
CA TYR A 324 6.85 -6.57 -2.61
C TYR A 324 5.45 -7.17 -2.54
N PHE A 325 5.24 -8.18 -3.35
CA PHE A 325 4.13 -9.12 -3.22
C PHE A 325 4.61 -10.53 -3.53
N ILE A 326 3.81 -11.51 -3.15
CA ILE A 326 4.07 -12.93 -3.34
C ILE A 326 3.02 -13.48 -4.28
N TYR A 327 3.46 -14.07 -5.36
CA TYR A 327 2.62 -14.81 -6.29
C TYR A 327 3.05 -16.28 -6.24
N GLU A 328 2.19 -17.17 -5.73
CA GLU A 328 2.50 -18.57 -5.45
C GLU A 328 3.78 -18.73 -4.58
N LYS A 329 4.88 -19.19 -5.16
CA LYS A 329 6.21 -19.31 -4.54
C LYS A 329 7.21 -18.31 -5.09
N THR A 330 6.75 -17.29 -5.81
CA THR A 330 7.60 -16.26 -6.40
C THR A 330 7.51 -14.99 -5.57
N LEU A 331 8.64 -14.48 -5.13
CA LEU A 331 8.76 -13.16 -4.54
C LEU A 331 9.01 -12.15 -5.66
N VAL A 332 8.17 -11.14 -5.74
CA VAL A 332 8.34 -10.02 -6.68
C VAL A 332 8.52 -8.74 -5.89
N MET A 333 9.64 -8.05 -6.13
CA MET A 333 10.00 -6.84 -5.40
C MET A 333 10.28 -5.68 -6.36
N CYS A 334 9.87 -4.48 -5.98
CA CYS A 334 10.30 -3.22 -6.59
C CYS A 334 11.22 -2.49 -5.63
N ARG A 335 12.37 -2.07 -6.12
CA ARG A 335 13.37 -1.35 -5.35
C ARG A 335 14.35 -0.61 -6.26
N GLY A 336 14.98 0.45 -5.74
CA GLY A 336 16.14 1.07 -6.38
C GLY A 336 17.38 0.17 -6.30
N ASP A 337 18.15 0.15 -7.34
CA ASP A 337 19.47 -0.48 -7.37
C ASP A 337 20.46 0.23 -6.44
N ASP A 338 21.30 -0.50 -5.76
CA ASP A 338 22.20 0.05 -4.74
C ASP A 338 23.29 0.98 -5.31
N GLU A 339 23.75 0.70 -6.52
CA GLU A 339 24.86 1.43 -7.15
C GLU A 339 24.36 2.60 -7.99
N THR A 340 23.32 2.36 -8.77
CA THR A 340 22.82 3.32 -9.76
C THR A 340 21.64 4.15 -9.28
N GLY A 341 20.93 3.68 -8.24
CA GLY A 341 19.67 4.25 -7.79
C GLY A 341 18.51 4.07 -8.77
N VAL A 342 18.71 3.30 -9.85
CA VAL A 342 17.68 3.02 -10.86
C VAL A 342 16.65 2.07 -10.28
N ALA A 343 15.36 2.32 -10.54
CA ALA A 343 14.31 1.43 -10.09
C ALA A 343 14.39 0.09 -10.84
N CYS A 344 14.31 -1.00 -10.08
CA CYS A 344 14.41 -2.36 -10.58
C CYS A 344 13.28 -3.23 -10.05
N ILE A 345 12.86 -4.19 -10.84
CA ILE A 345 12.04 -5.32 -10.41
C ILE A 345 12.94 -6.52 -10.21
N TYR A 346 12.83 -7.14 -9.04
CA TYR A 346 13.49 -8.39 -8.70
C TYR A 346 12.43 -9.48 -8.62
N ILE A 347 12.62 -10.55 -9.40
CA ILE A 347 11.76 -11.73 -9.41
C ILE A 347 12.60 -12.88 -8.90
N VAL A 348 12.21 -13.39 -7.72
CA VAL A 348 13.00 -14.40 -7.00
C VAL A 348 12.18 -15.66 -6.84
N ARG A 349 12.75 -16.78 -7.32
CA ARG A 349 12.18 -18.12 -7.19
C ARG A 349 13.28 -19.05 -6.75
N GLU A 350 13.07 -19.79 -5.67
CA GLU A 350 14.04 -20.75 -5.14
C GLU A 350 15.46 -20.15 -5.05
N ASP A 351 16.37 -20.58 -5.91
CA ASP A 351 17.76 -20.15 -6.01
C ASP A 351 18.02 -19.12 -7.13
N GLN A 352 17.00 -18.73 -7.89
CA GLN A 352 17.11 -17.81 -9.02
C GLN A 352 16.60 -16.41 -8.67
N CYS A 353 17.39 -15.41 -9.03
CA CYS A 353 17.01 -14.00 -8.92
C CYS A 353 17.21 -13.30 -10.27
N LYS A 354 16.10 -12.89 -10.88
CA LYS A 354 16.10 -12.07 -12.09
C LYS A 354 15.94 -10.61 -11.70
N LYS A 355 16.88 -9.75 -12.13
CA LYS A 355 16.81 -8.31 -12.02
C LYS A 355 16.39 -7.72 -13.35
N ILE A 356 15.37 -6.86 -13.37
CA ILE A 356 14.88 -6.13 -14.56
C ILE A 356 14.89 -4.64 -14.25
N GLU A 357 15.65 -3.87 -14.99
CA GLU A 357 15.68 -2.42 -14.85
C GLU A 357 14.45 -1.77 -15.49
N ILE A 358 13.86 -0.79 -14.78
CA ILE A 358 12.66 -0.10 -15.25
C ILE A 358 13.08 1.15 -16.02
N GLY A 359 13.21 1.02 -17.34
CA GLY A 359 13.34 2.12 -18.27
C GLY A 359 14.55 3.03 -18.08
N PRO A 360 14.64 4.15 -18.82
CA PRO A 360 15.80 5.02 -18.76
C PRO A 360 15.85 5.77 -17.42
N ARG A 361 16.71 5.34 -16.53
CA ARG A 361 17.18 6.04 -15.31
C ARG A 361 16.08 6.70 -14.47
N ILE A 362 15.08 5.94 -14.06
CA ILE A 362 14.13 6.39 -13.05
C ILE A 362 14.86 6.30 -11.70
N GLY A 363 15.65 7.32 -11.36
CA GLY A 363 16.26 7.44 -10.05
C GLY A 363 15.29 8.03 -9.04
N LYS A 364 15.53 7.76 -7.75
CA LYS A 364 14.76 8.27 -6.59
C LYS A 364 13.26 8.31 -6.83
N CYS A 365 12.61 7.15 -6.81
CA CYS A 365 11.18 7.02 -7.00
C CYS A 365 10.51 6.42 -5.78
N CYS A 366 9.34 6.90 -5.45
CA CYS A 366 8.46 6.26 -4.48
C CYS A 366 7.62 5.21 -5.19
N HIS A 367 7.46 4.04 -4.61
CA HIS A 367 6.69 2.95 -5.19
C HIS A 367 5.86 2.22 -4.14
N CYS A 368 4.80 1.57 -4.59
CA CYS A 368 3.97 0.68 -3.77
C CYS A 368 3.41 -0.46 -4.60
N VAL A 369 2.96 -1.49 -3.93
CA VAL A 369 2.09 -2.52 -4.51
C VAL A 369 0.69 -1.96 -4.64
N TYR A 370 0.04 -2.24 -5.75
CA TYR A 370 -1.29 -1.77 -6.07
C TYR A 370 -2.05 -2.83 -6.86
N THR A 371 -3.29 -3.10 -6.48
CA THR A 371 -4.19 -3.97 -7.23
C THR A 371 -5.17 -3.12 -8.02
N PRO A 372 -5.18 -3.20 -9.35
CA PRO A 372 -6.10 -2.43 -10.18
C PRO A 372 -7.56 -2.73 -9.88
N ASN A 373 -8.38 -1.69 -9.76
CA ASN A 373 -9.79 -1.85 -9.43
C ASN A 373 -10.70 -0.83 -10.11
N LEU A 374 -12.01 -1.08 -10.02
CA LEU A 374 -13.08 -0.24 -10.56
C LEU A 374 -13.83 0.54 -9.48
N VAL A 375 -13.35 0.54 -8.25
CA VAL A 375 -14.00 1.24 -7.15
C VAL A 375 -13.87 2.75 -7.37
N SER A 376 -15.01 3.44 -7.44
CA SER A 376 -15.02 4.90 -7.53
C SER A 376 -14.64 5.53 -6.20
N LEU A 377 -13.97 6.68 -6.25
CA LEU A 377 -13.71 7.45 -5.03
C LEU A 377 -15.01 7.76 -4.31
N PRO A 378 -15.03 7.68 -2.98
CA PRO A 378 -16.21 8.02 -2.20
C PRO A 378 -16.62 9.47 -2.45
N LEU A 379 -17.94 9.71 -2.45
CA LEU A 379 -18.47 11.06 -2.44
C LEU A 379 -18.18 11.65 -1.07
N PHE A 380 -17.43 12.73 -1.04
CA PHE A 380 -17.27 13.54 0.17
C PHE A 380 -18.38 14.56 0.18
N GLY A 381 -18.91 14.87 1.37
CA GLY A 381 -19.92 15.92 1.52
C GLY A 381 -19.41 17.23 0.88
N GLY A 382 -20.23 17.79 -0.01
CA GLY A 382 -19.98 19.08 -0.64
C GLY A 382 -20.19 20.24 0.33
#